data_74ba4b167f96f18cc3c9e7c2b6509987
#
_entry.id   74ba4b167f96f18cc3c9e7c2b6509987
#
_cell.length_a   1.000
_cell.length_b   1.000
_cell.length_c   1.000
_cell.angle_alpha   90.00
_cell.angle_beta   90.00
_cell.angle_gamma   90.00
#
_symmetry.space_group_name_H-M   'P 1'
#
loop_
_entity.id
_entity.type
_entity.pdbx_description
1 polymer ?
#
loop_
_entity_poly.entity_id
_entity_poly.type
_entity_poly.pdbx_seq_one_letter_code
_entity_poly.pdbx_strand_id
1 'polypeptide(L)'
;MNTIVGTDCSLESMFSIIGGWTTQFEIHGKLVGGTAMWQTSPYLPWQLLTVGGFKDKRILELGPLEGAHTKVMIENGAKEVIAIEGLSDCFLKCLIVKEAFNLSKAKFIFGDFCNYVADYTGEKFDFVLASGVLYHQSNPAKLIHDLARITDSVVVWSQVANEEHPCKDESCIYTRGERYLGKTMYWGDLRLRSEEYCASLGTEAFWMYADEMRRCFKDAGFDRIIEKPIDPTPHGDCLLFVATK
;
A
#
# COMPACT_ATOMS: atom_id res chain seq x y z
N MET A 1 -6.59 -9.04 -30.83
CA MET A 1 -6.03 -8.14 -31.87
C MET A 1 -4.59 -7.87 -31.51
N ASN A 2 -3.62 -8.23 -32.35
CA ASN A 2 -2.24 -7.84 -32.14
C ASN A 2 -2.11 -6.37 -32.57
N THR A 3 -2.05 -5.46 -31.62
CA THR A 3 -1.79 -4.05 -31.87
C THR A 3 -0.28 -3.89 -32.03
N ILE A 4 0.21 -3.60 -33.24
CA ILE A 4 1.59 -3.17 -33.40
C ILE A 4 1.63 -1.74 -32.86
N VAL A 5 2.19 -1.57 -31.70
CA VAL A 5 2.37 -0.27 -31.07
C VAL A 5 3.73 0.27 -31.46
N GLY A 6 3.73 1.28 -32.31
CA GLY A 6 4.84 2.18 -32.55
C GLY A 6 6.14 1.58 -33.08
N THR A 7 6.88 2.37 -33.83
CA THR A 7 8.20 2.03 -34.39
C THR A 7 9.35 2.39 -33.46
N ASP A 8 9.09 3.04 -32.32
CA ASP A 8 10.13 3.52 -31.42
C ASP A 8 10.46 2.50 -30.34
N CYS A 9 11.69 1.96 -30.40
CA CYS A 9 12.23 1.14 -29.33
C CYS A 9 12.70 2.04 -28.17
N SER A 10 11.79 2.43 -27.29
CA SER A 10 12.11 3.29 -26.13
C SER A 10 11.50 2.73 -24.85
N LEU A 11 12.08 3.07 -23.70
CA LEU A 11 11.52 2.69 -22.40
C LEU A 11 10.15 3.36 -22.18
N GLU A 12 9.98 4.57 -22.69
CA GLU A 12 8.72 5.33 -22.59
C GLU A 12 7.57 4.60 -23.32
N SER A 13 7.86 3.91 -24.43
CA SER A 13 6.85 3.16 -25.17
C SER A 13 6.25 2.00 -24.38
N MET A 14 6.96 1.49 -23.37
CA MET A 14 6.45 0.42 -22.48
C MET A 14 5.20 0.88 -21.73
N PHE A 15 5.08 2.17 -21.41
CA PHE A 15 3.92 2.72 -20.71
C PHE A 15 2.66 2.79 -21.58
N SER A 16 2.79 2.60 -22.89
CA SER A 16 1.66 2.52 -23.81
C SER A 16 1.07 1.11 -23.97
N ILE A 17 1.74 0.08 -23.44
CA ILE A 17 1.31 -1.32 -23.55
C ILE A 17 0.02 -1.56 -22.77
N ILE A 18 -0.10 -0.93 -21.58
CA ILE A 18 -1.28 -1.01 -20.72
C ILE A 18 -1.76 0.41 -20.47
N GLY A 19 -3.08 0.62 -20.65
CA GLY A 19 -3.72 1.91 -20.35
C GLY A 19 -4.05 2.11 -18.86
N GLY A 20 -4.72 3.23 -18.54
CA GLY A 20 -5.27 3.47 -17.21
C GLY A 20 -4.22 3.65 -16.10
N TRP A 21 -3.09 4.27 -16.42
CA TRP A 21 -2.09 4.66 -15.43
C TRP A 21 -2.61 5.77 -14.53
N THR A 22 -2.41 5.61 -13.25
CA THR A 22 -2.66 6.66 -12.24
C THR A 22 -1.39 7.45 -11.94
N THR A 23 -0.29 6.74 -11.73
CA THR A 23 0.99 7.33 -11.34
C THR A 23 1.71 7.95 -12.53
N GLN A 24 2.24 9.16 -12.31
CA GLN A 24 3.15 9.82 -13.24
C GLN A 24 4.60 9.40 -12.96
N PHE A 25 5.32 9.06 -14.01
CA PHE A 25 6.75 8.79 -13.95
C PHE A 25 7.50 9.72 -14.92
N GLU A 26 8.80 9.86 -14.67
CA GLU A 26 9.70 10.59 -15.58
C GLU A 26 10.80 9.65 -16.06
N ILE A 27 10.96 9.55 -17.39
CA ILE A 27 12.02 8.78 -18.06
C ILE A 27 12.70 9.68 -19.08
N HIS A 28 14.01 9.88 -18.97
CA HIS A 28 14.82 10.71 -19.87
C HIS A 28 14.22 12.11 -20.10
N GLY A 29 13.66 12.72 -19.06
CA GLY A 29 13.03 14.04 -19.13
C GLY A 29 11.64 14.07 -19.74
N LYS A 30 11.04 12.91 -20.04
CA LYS A 30 9.67 12.80 -20.53
C LYS A 30 8.76 12.27 -19.44
N LEU A 31 7.59 12.88 -19.29
CA LEU A 31 6.54 12.40 -18.40
C LEU A 31 5.75 11.29 -19.08
N VAL A 32 5.56 10.18 -18.39
CA VAL A 32 4.82 8.99 -18.83
C VAL A 32 3.86 8.51 -17.74
N GLY A 33 2.88 7.71 -18.10
CA GLY A 33 1.89 7.17 -17.18
C GLY A 33 0.72 8.14 -16.95
N GLY A 34 0.30 8.27 -15.69
CA GLY A 34 -0.83 9.10 -15.26
C GLY A 34 -0.44 10.51 -14.81
N THR A 35 -1.14 11.00 -13.78
CA THR A 35 -0.95 12.38 -13.27
C THR A 35 -0.64 12.44 -11.78
N ALA A 36 -0.86 11.35 -11.02
CA ALA A 36 -0.60 11.33 -9.59
C ALA A 36 0.89 11.13 -9.30
N MET A 37 1.42 11.92 -8.38
CA MET A 37 2.84 11.94 -8.03
C MET A 37 3.06 11.30 -6.65
N TRP A 38 2.69 10.03 -6.48
CA TRP A 38 2.80 9.33 -5.19
C TRP A 38 4.23 9.30 -4.64
N GLN A 39 5.24 9.21 -5.51
CA GLN A 39 6.65 9.22 -5.16
C GLN A 39 7.12 10.56 -4.56
N THR A 40 6.39 11.64 -4.78
CA THR A 40 6.69 12.97 -4.23
C THR A 40 5.81 13.34 -3.06
N SER A 41 5.08 12.35 -2.48
CA SER A 41 4.25 12.56 -1.30
C SER A 41 5.03 13.34 -0.24
N PRO A 42 4.48 14.46 0.29
CA PRO A 42 5.16 15.26 1.31
C PRO A 42 5.36 14.48 2.62
N TYR A 43 4.71 13.33 2.76
CA TYR A 43 4.81 12.49 3.96
C TYR A 43 5.98 11.51 3.89
N LEU A 44 6.42 11.14 2.69
CA LEU A 44 7.49 10.17 2.50
C LEU A 44 8.83 10.59 3.17
N PRO A 45 9.30 11.86 3.09
CA PRO A 45 10.49 12.29 3.79
C PRO A 45 10.39 12.14 5.32
N TRP A 46 9.23 12.41 5.89
CA TRP A 46 9.01 12.22 7.32
C TRP A 46 9.04 10.73 7.70
N GLN A 47 8.38 9.87 6.92
CA GLN A 47 8.41 8.42 7.12
C GLN A 47 9.83 7.87 7.04
N LEU A 48 10.62 8.34 6.06
CA LEU A 48 12.04 8.00 5.90
C LEU A 48 12.87 8.32 7.13
N LEU A 49 12.71 9.52 7.67
CA LEU A 49 13.44 9.94 8.86
C LEU A 49 13.06 9.07 10.07
N THR A 50 11.77 8.74 10.21
CA THR A 50 11.27 7.98 11.35
C THR A 50 11.77 6.54 11.35
N VAL A 51 11.88 5.90 10.19
CA VAL A 51 12.43 4.52 10.07
C VAL A 51 13.94 4.49 9.83
N GLY A 52 14.62 5.63 9.86
CA GLY A 52 16.08 5.73 9.64
C GLY A 52 16.48 5.47 8.18
N GLY A 53 15.66 5.87 7.21
CA GLY A 53 15.90 5.74 5.77
C GLY A 53 15.68 4.33 5.22
N PHE A 54 16.03 4.14 3.95
CA PHE A 54 15.86 2.87 3.21
C PHE A 54 17.17 2.10 3.02
N LYS A 55 18.30 2.78 3.19
CA LYS A 55 19.61 2.21 2.87
C LYS A 55 19.85 0.89 3.60
N ASP A 56 20.25 -0.12 2.84
CA ASP A 56 20.60 -1.47 3.27
C ASP A 56 19.45 -2.26 3.95
N LYS A 57 18.20 -1.75 3.87
CA LYS A 57 17.04 -2.37 4.49
C LYS A 57 16.35 -3.37 3.57
N ARG A 58 15.79 -4.40 4.18
CA ARG A 58 14.89 -5.37 3.60
C ARG A 58 13.45 -4.98 3.92
N ILE A 59 12.67 -4.64 2.91
CA ILE A 59 11.36 -3.99 3.05
C ILE A 59 10.28 -4.86 2.42
N LEU A 60 9.12 -4.96 3.10
CA LEU A 60 7.88 -5.48 2.50
C LEU A 60 6.95 -4.30 2.20
N GLU A 61 6.45 -4.23 0.98
CA GLU A 61 5.42 -3.28 0.56
C GLU A 61 4.12 -4.01 0.26
N LEU A 62 3.04 -3.55 0.87
CA LEU A 62 1.69 -4.07 0.66
C LEU A 62 0.95 -3.18 -0.34
N GLY A 63 0.48 -3.74 -1.45
CA GLY A 63 -0.28 -3.01 -2.47
C GLY A 63 0.52 -1.87 -3.12
N PRO A 64 1.61 -2.17 -3.86
CA PRO A 64 2.45 -1.15 -4.51
C PRO A 64 1.72 -0.34 -5.57
N LEU A 65 0.49 -0.70 -5.94
CA LEU A 65 -0.30 -0.13 -7.03
C LEU A 65 0.47 -0.23 -8.37
N GLU A 66 1.24 0.78 -8.72
CA GLU A 66 2.05 0.84 -9.95
C GLU A 66 3.56 0.93 -9.66
N GLY A 67 3.97 0.66 -8.40
CA GLY A 67 5.36 0.52 -8.00
C GLY A 67 6.13 1.83 -7.75
N ALA A 68 5.44 2.96 -7.58
CA ALA A 68 6.11 4.25 -7.35
C ALA A 68 6.92 4.28 -6.06
N HIS A 69 6.38 3.82 -4.95
CA HIS A 69 7.10 3.76 -3.68
C HIS A 69 8.21 2.72 -3.73
N THR A 70 7.97 1.55 -4.38
CA THR A 70 9.03 0.55 -4.62
C THR A 70 10.22 1.19 -5.33
N LYS A 71 9.96 1.97 -6.40
CA LYS A 71 11.02 2.70 -7.14
C LYS A 71 11.81 3.61 -6.20
N VAL A 72 11.12 4.45 -5.43
CA VAL A 72 11.78 5.36 -4.48
C VAL A 72 12.62 4.60 -3.47
N MET A 73 12.11 3.51 -2.89
CA MET A 73 12.86 2.71 -1.91
C MET A 73 14.13 2.11 -2.50
N ILE A 74 14.07 1.55 -3.70
CA ILE A 74 15.24 0.97 -4.38
C ILE A 74 16.27 2.04 -4.76
N GLU A 75 15.84 3.16 -5.32
CA GLU A 75 16.73 4.27 -5.71
C GLU A 75 17.42 4.92 -4.51
N ASN A 76 16.80 4.85 -3.33
CA ASN A 76 17.39 5.32 -2.08
C ASN A 76 18.13 4.22 -1.30
N GLY A 77 18.52 3.15 -1.97
CA GLY A 77 19.49 2.19 -1.47
C GLY A 77 18.93 1.03 -0.68
N ALA A 78 17.64 0.73 -0.76
CA ALA A 78 17.10 -0.48 -0.15
C ALA A 78 17.90 -1.72 -0.61
N LYS A 79 18.15 -2.64 0.33
CA LYS A 79 18.80 -3.92 0.04
C LYS A 79 17.91 -4.79 -0.83
N GLU A 80 16.64 -4.84 -0.48
CA GLU A 80 15.59 -5.59 -1.17
C GLU A 80 14.23 -4.97 -0.86
N VAL A 81 13.35 -4.91 -1.86
CA VAL A 81 11.93 -4.64 -1.65
C VAL A 81 11.13 -5.80 -2.21
N ILE A 82 10.37 -6.48 -1.35
CA ILE A 82 9.33 -7.43 -1.76
C ILE A 82 8.01 -6.68 -1.75
N ALA A 83 7.31 -6.65 -2.88
CA ALA A 83 6.05 -5.92 -3.04
C ALA A 83 4.95 -6.86 -3.53
N ILE A 84 3.83 -6.92 -2.82
CA ILE A 84 2.73 -7.85 -3.10
C ILE A 84 1.55 -7.07 -3.66
N GLU A 85 1.15 -7.41 -4.90
CA GLU A 85 0.05 -6.74 -5.60
C GLU A 85 -1.04 -7.74 -5.98
N GLY A 86 -2.28 -7.46 -5.60
CA GLY A 86 -3.40 -8.35 -5.84
C GLY A 86 -4.19 -8.07 -7.12
N LEU A 87 -4.05 -6.87 -7.70
CA LEU A 87 -4.71 -6.49 -8.94
C LEU A 87 -3.81 -6.78 -10.14
N SER A 88 -4.31 -7.57 -11.10
CA SER A 88 -3.51 -8.00 -12.25
C SER A 88 -2.94 -6.85 -13.07
N ASP A 89 -3.76 -5.83 -13.33
CA ASP A 89 -3.34 -4.68 -14.12
C ASP A 89 -2.26 -3.85 -13.41
N CYS A 90 -2.42 -3.64 -12.10
CA CYS A 90 -1.43 -2.96 -11.28
C CYS A 90 -0.12 -3.77 -11.19
N PHE A 91 -0.23 -5.10 -11.03
CA PHE A 91 0.94 -5.97 -11.03
C PHE A 91 1.71 -5.91 -12.36
N LEU A 92 1.02 -5.95 -13.51
CA LEU A 92 1.68 -5.83 -14.82
C LEU A 92 2.35 -4.46 -14.99
N LYS A 93 1.73 -3.38 -14.51
CA LYS A 93 2.34 -2.04 -14.47
C LYS A 93 3.59 -2.01 -13.59
N CYS A 94 3.57 -2.67 -12.42
CA CYS A 94 4.76 -2.83 -11.58
C CYS A 94 5.92 -3.52 -12.32
N LEU A 95 5.64 -4.53 -13.15
CA LEU A 95 6.68 -5.18 -13.97
C LEU A 95 7.24 -4.24 -15.04
N ILE A 96 6.39 -3.42 -15.68
CA ILE A 96 6.83 -2.38 -16.61
C ILE A 96 7.75 -1.38 -15.90
N VAL A 97 7.34 -0.88 -14.73
CA VAL A 97 8.14 0.06 -13.93
C VAL A 97 9.47 -0.59 -13.50
N LYS A 98 9.43 -1.85 -13.08
CA LYS A 98 10.65 -2.59 -12.73
C LYS A 98 11.65 -2.62 -13.86
N GLU A 99 11.20 -2.94 -15.07
CA GLU A 99 12.07 -3.01 -16.25
C GLU A 99 12.53 -1.63 -16.68
N ALA A 100 11.60 -0.66 -16.81
CA ALA A 100 11.89 0.68 -17.27
C ALA A 100 12.91 1.43 -16.40
N PHE A 101 12.92 1.18 -15.10
CA PHE A 101 13.84 1.81 -14.14
C PHE A 101 14.95 0.87 -13.62
N ASN A 102 15.09 -0.33 -14.21
CA ASN A 102 16.10 -1.32 -13.81
C ASN A 102 16.10 -1.60 -12.30
N LEU A 103 14.92 -1.84 -11.72
CA LEU A 103 14.77 -2.08 -10.28
C LEU A 103 15.14 -3.52 -9.93
N SER A 104 16.40 -3.90 -10.12
CA SER A 104 16.89 -5.29 -9.96
C SER A 104 16.72 -5.84 -8.55
N LYS A 105 16.68 -4.98 -7.53
CA LYS A 105 16.46 -5.34 -6.11
C LYS A 105 14.99 -5.39 -5.69
N ALA A 106 14.05 -5.07 -6.60
CA ALA A 106 12.62 -5.21 -6.37
C ALA A 106 12.12 -6.57 -6.82
N LYS A 107 11.30 -7.21 -5.98
CA LYS A 107 10.59 -8.44 -6.30
C LYS A 107 9.10 -8.20 -6.17
N PHE A 108 8.41 -8.09 -7.30
CA PHE A 108 6.95 -8.04 -7.32
C PHE A 108 6.37 -9.45 -7.31
N ILE A 109 5.37 -9.69 -6.46
CA ILE A 109 4.65 -10.96 -6.33
C ILE A 109 3.18 -10.66 -6.57
N PHE A 110 2.57 -11.41 -7.50
CA PHE A 110 1.13 -11.34 -7.72
C PHE A 110 0.40 -12.20 -6.69
N GLY A 111 -0.50 -11.60 -5.93
CA GLY A 111 -1.29 -12.32 -4.93
C GLY A 111 -1.87 -11.43 -3.83
N ASP A 112 -2.55 -12.08 -2.91
CA ASP A 112 -3.10 -11.46 -1.71
C ASP A 112 -2.02 -11.32 -0.64
N PHE A 113 -1.69 -10.09 -0.26
CA PHE A 113 -0.69 -9.82 0.77
C PHE A 113 -1.15 -10.27 2.16
N CYS A 114 -2.45 -10.35 2.45
CA CYS A 114 -2.93 -10.90 3.72
C CYS A 114 -2.55 -12.37 3.87
N ASN A 115 -2.75 -13.17 2.82
CA ASN A 115 -2.32 -14.57 2.81
C ASN A 115 -0.80 -14.69 2.87
N TYR A 116 -0.08 -13.87 2.08
CA TYR A 116 1.38 -13.86 2.10
C TYR A 116 1.92 -13.59 3.51
N VAL A 117 1.41 -12.58 4.21
CA VAL A 117 1.83 -12.21 5.57
C VAL A 117 1.46 -13.30 6.57
N ALA A 118 0.26 -13.89 6.47
CA ALA A 118 -0.20 -14.95 7.35
C ALA A 118 0.68 -16.21 7.28
N ASP A 119 1.13 -16.58 6.08
CA ASP A 119 1.92 -17.78 5.82
C ASP A 119 3.44 -17.54 5.90
N TYR A 120 3.88 -16.30 6.09
CA TYR A 120 5.29 -15.94 6.06
C TYR A 120 6.06 -16.52 7.24
N THR A 121 7.15 -17.25 6.94
CA THR A 121 8.04 -17.90 7.91
C THR A 121 9.51 -17.53 7.73
N GLY A 122 9.82 -16.57 6.83
CA GLY A 122 11.18 -16.14 6.56
C GLY A 122 11.74 -15.16 7.61
N GLU A 123 12.89 -14.60 7.30
CA GLU A 123 13.52 -13.56 8.13
C GLU A 123 12.64 -12.31 8.21
N LYS A 124 12.63 -11.64 9.37
CA LYS A 124 11.89 -10.39 9.56
C LYS A 124 12.32 -9.31 8.55
N PHE A 125 11.37 -8.47 8.20
CA PHE A 125 11.62 -7.25 7.45
C PHE A 125 12.06 -6.14 8.42
N ASP A 126 12.94 -5.25 7.97
CA ASP A 126 13.33 -4.08 8.74
C ASP A 126 12.14 -3.15 8.99
N PHE A 127 11.25 -3.05 8.00
CA PHE A 127 9.91 -2.49 8.19
C PHE A 127 8.96 -2.97 7.08
N VAL A 128 7.66 -2.76 7.31
CA VAL A 128 6.60 -2.96 6.33
C VAL A 128 5.97 -1.61 5.97
N LEU A 129 5.82 -1.34 4.68
CA LEU A 129 5.06 -0.20 4.17
C LEU A 129 3.60 -0.65 3.90
N ALA A 130 2.66 -0.12 4.69
CA ALA A 130 1.22 -0.31 4.56
C ALA A 130 0.55 1.03 4.21
N SER A 131 0.80 1.50 3.00
CA SER A 131 0.30 2.80 2.53
C SER A 131 -0.93 2.60 1.65
N GLY A 132 -2.10 3.05 2.13
CA GLY A 132 -3.34 2.98 1.36
C GLY A 132 -3.99 1.59 1.32
N VAL A 133 -3.73 0.71 2.28
CA VAL A 133 -4.17 -0.69 2.19
C VAL A 133 -5.04 -1.18 3.34
N LEU A 134 -4.89 -0.65 4.55
CA LEU A 134 -5.60 -1.18 5.73
C LEU A 134 -7.11 -1.02 5.60
N TYR A 135 -7.56 0.13 5.17
CA TYR A 135 -8.99 0.44 5.01
C TYR A 135 -9.67 -0.30 3.84
N HIS A 136 -8.92 -1.04 3.04
CA HIS A 136 -9.44 -1.93 2.00
C HIS A 136 -9.67 -3.36 2.50
N GLN A 137 -9.28 -3.69 3.73
CA GLN A 137 -9.39 -5.04 4.26
C GLN A 137 -10.72 -5.25 4.98
N SER A 138 -11.31 -6.44 4.85
CA SER A 138 -12.48 -6.83 5.65
C SER A 138 -12.13 -7.03 7.14
N ASN A 139 -10.89 -7.41 7.43
CA ASN A 139 -10.36 -7.50 8.79
C ASN A 139 -8.93 -6.94 8.89
N PRO A 140 -8.78 -5.60 8.93
CA PRO A 140 -7.47 -4.97 9.07
C PRO A 140 -6.77 -5.33 10.40
N ALA A 141 -7.51 -5.63 11.47
CA ALA A 141 -6.93 -6.02 12.74
C ALA A 141 -6.15 -7.35 12.62
N LYS A 142 -6.70 -8.32 11.89
CA LYS A 142 -5.98 -9.57 11.63
C LYS A 142 -4.65 -9.31 10.92
N LEU A 143 -4.65 -8.48 9.88
CA LEU A 143 -3.43 -8.11 9.16
C LEU A 143 -2.42 -7.43 10.08
N ILE A 144 -2.83 -6.47 10.92
CA ILE A 144 -1.97 -5.77 11.88
C ILE A 144 -1.29 -6.76 12.83
N HIS A 145 -2.05 -7.70 13.40
CA HIS A 145 -1.51 -8.74 14.27
C HIS A 145 -0.55 -9.71 13.55
N ASP A 146 -0.82 -10.01 12.28
CA ASP A 146 0.06 -10.87 11.49
C ASP A 146 1.35 -10.14 11.10
N LEU A 147 1.30 -8.83 10.82
CA LEU A 147 2.48 -7.99 10.59
C LEU A 147 3.43 -7.99 11.79
N ALA A 148 2.90 -7.99 13.02
CA ALA A 148 3.73 -8.01 14.22
C ALA A 148 4.62 -9.25 14.35
N ARG A 149 4.34 -10.34 13.62
CA ARG A 149 5.20 -11.53 13.60
C ARG A 149 6.43 -11.33 12.70
N ILE A 150 6.31 -10.55 11.66
CA ILE A 150 7.28 -10.47 10.56
C ILE A 150 8.09 -9.19 10.53
N THR A 151 7.74 -8.19 11.35
CA THR A 151 8.48 -6.94 11.49
C THR A 151 8.34 -6.33 12.89
N ASP A 152 9.26 -5.47 13.24
CA ASP A 152 9.18 -4.65 14.45
C ASP A 152 8.86 -3.18 14.12
N SER A 153 8.61 -2.84 12.84
CA SER A 153 8.24 -1.49 12.40
C SER A 153 7.27 -1.51 11.22
N VAL A 154 6.17 -0.77 11.33
CA VAL A 154 5.19 -0.60 10.25
C VAL A 154 5.00 0.88 9.95
N VAL A 155 5.15 1.26 8.70
CA VAL A 155 4.85 2.60 8.18
C VAL A 155 3.43 2.58 7.60
N VAL A 156 2.56 3.43 8.13
CA VAL A 156 1.13 3.41 7.80
C VAL A 156 0.67 4.75 7.25
N TRP A 157 -0.05 4.71 6.15
CA TRP A 157 -1.04 5.69 5.76
C TRP A 157 -2.37 4.98 5.54
N SER A 158 -3.43 5.42 6.22
CA SER A 158 -4.75 4.78 6.12
C SER A 158 -5.87 5.79 6.33
N GLN A 159 -6.94 5.65 5.56
CA GLN A 159 -8.21 6.27 5.90
C GLN A 159 -8.81 5.61 7.14
N VAL A 160 -9.63 6.35 7.87
CA VAL A 160 -10.32 5.92 9.09
C VAL A 160 -11.79 6.34 9.06
N ALA A 161 -12.63 5.62 9.78
CA ALA A 161 -14.03 5.98 9.94
C ALA A 161 -14.18 7.21 10.83
N ASN A 162 -15.17 8.04 10.50
CA ASN A 162 -15.67 9.14 11.32
C ASN A 162 -17.20 9.21 11.23
N GLU A 163 -17.82 10.20 11.87
CA GLU A 163 -19.27 10.36 11.88
C GLU A 163 -19.84 10.75 10.50
N GLU A 164 -19.04 11.42 9.66
CA GLU A 164 -19.43 11.83 8.29
C GLU A 164 -19.27 10.71 7.27
N HIS A 165 -18.73 9.55 7.69
CA HIS A 165 -18.53 8.40 6.82
C HIS A 165 -19.84 8.00 6.10
N PRO A 166 -19.81 7.62 4.80
CA PRO A 166 -21.00 7.24 4.02
C PRO A 166 -21.85 6.13 4.67
N CYS A 167 -21.19 5.15 5.30
CA CYS A 167 -21.87 4.13 6.08
C CYS A 167 -22.20 4.69 7.47
N LYS A 168 -23.49 4.72 7.81
CA LYS A 168 -23.95 5.30 9.07
C LYS A 168 -23.91 4.33 10.24
N ASP A 169 -24.08 3.03 9.95
CA ASP A 169 -24.14 2.01 10.99
C ASP A 169 -22.74 1.68 11.51
N GLU A 170 -22.60 1.72 12.83
CA GLU A 170 -21.41 1.20 13.49
C GLU A 170 -21.36 -0.32 13.38
N SER A 171 -20.18 -0.84 13.15
CA SER A 171 -19.91 -2.27 13.09
C SER A 171 -18.65 -2.61 13.88
N CYS A 172 -18.35 -3.89 14.02
CA CYS A 172 -17.13 -4.32 14.70
C CYS A 172 -16.56 -5.59 14.06
N ILE A 173 -15.26 -5.73 14.23
CA ILE A 173 -14.52 -6.94 13.89
C ILE A 173 -13.89 -7.54 15.15
N TYR A 174 -13.59 -8.83 15.10
CA TYR A 174 -12.94 -9.54 16.19
C TYR A 174 -11.62 -10.15 15.71
N THR A 175 -10.58 -9.98 16.52
CA THR A 175 -9.26 -10.59 16.27
C THR A 175 -8.62 -10.94 17.60
N ARG A 176 -8.20 -12.20 17.76
CA ARG A 176 -7.52 -12.74 18.97
C ARG A 176 -8.27 -12.47 20.29
N GLY A 177 -9.60 -12.45 20.23
CA GLY A 177 -10.46 -12.19 21.39
C GLY A 177 -10.78 -10.73 21.65
N GLU A 178 -10.11 -9.81 20.97
CA GLU A 178 -10.37 -8.37 21.05
C GLU A 178 -11.42 -7.93 20.04
N ARG A 179 -12.23 -6.92 20.41
CA ARG A 179 -13.23 -6.29 19.59
C ARG A 179 -12.76 -4.91 19.16
N TYR A 180 -12.83 -4.61 17.85
CA TYR A 180 -12.48 -3.31 17.30
C TYR A 180 -13.67 -2.69 16.59
N LEU A 181 -13.92 -1.40 16.84
CA LEU A 181 -15.06 -0.64 16.31
C LEU A 181 -14.68 0.09 15.01
N GLY A 182 -15.67 0.28 14.17
CA GLY A 182 -15.52 0.98 12.92
C GLY A 182 -16.79 0.92 12.08
N LYS A 183 -16.63 1.02 10.76
CA LYS A 183 -17.74 0.97 9.81
C LYS A 183 -17.40 0.03 8.67
N THR A 184 -18.36 -0.82 8.29
CA THR A 184 -18.21 -1.71 7.14
C THR A 184 -18.71 -1.01 5.89
N MET A 185 -17.87 -0.96 4.86
CA MET A 185 -18.24 -0.53 3.52
C MET A 185 -18.43 -1.75 2.61
N TYR A 186 -19.49 -1.73 1.83
CA TYR A 186 -19.76 -2.73 0.80
C TYR A 186 -19.44 -2.13 -0.57
N TRP A 187 -18.48 -2.72 -1.27
CA TRP A 187 -18.01 -2.22 -2.56
C TRP A 187 -18.75 -2.80 -3.76
N GLY A 188 -19.60 -3.82 -3.56
CA GLY A 188 -20.21 -4.56 -4.65
C GLY A 188 -19.23 -5.51 -5.35
N ASP A 189 -19.63 -6.05 -6.50
CA ASP A 189 -18.81 -7.00 -7.25
C ASP A 189 -17.65 -6.26 -7.94
N LEU A 190 -16.41 -6.56 -7.54
CA LEU A 190 -15.19 -5.99 -8.12
C LEU A 190 -15.07 -6.20 -9.63
N ARG A 191 -15.68 -7.27 -10.16
CA ARG A 191 -15.74 -7.55 -11.61
C ARG A 191 -16.50 -6.48 -12.39
N LEU A 192 -17.32 -5.68 -11.71
CA LEU A 192 -18.11 -4.59 -12.30
C LEU A 192 -17.41 -3.23 -12.20
N ARG A 193 -16.24 -3.14 -11.55
CA ARG A 193 -15.51 -1.90 -11.28
C ARG A 193 -14.27 -1.74 -12.17
N SER A 194 -14.47 -1.76 -13.48
CA SER A 194 -13.37 -1.69 -14.45
C SER A 194 -12.59 -0.37 -14.47
N GLU A 195 -12.97 0.64 -13.70
CA GLU A 195 -12.39 1.99 -13.78
C GLU A 195 -11.77 2.49 -12.46
N GLU A 196 -11.91 1.78 -11.33
CA GLU A 196 -11.36 2.19 -10.04
C GLU A 196 -10.05 1.45 -9.73
N TYR A 197 -8.95 2.20 -9.65
CA TYR A 197 -7.62 1.68 -9.29
C TYR A 197 -7.50 1.31 -7.81
N CYS A 198 -8.45 1.71 -6.98
CA CYS A 198 -8.46 1.53 -5.54
C CYS A 198 -9.53 0.51 -5.17
N ALA A 199 -9.18 -0.76 -5.06
CA ALA A 199 -10.13 -1.81 -4.74
C ALA A 199 -9.59 -2.78 -3.68
N SER A 200 -10.51 -3.26 -2.83
CA SER A 200 -10.29 -4.46 -2.03
C SER A 200 -10.33 -5.70 -2.92
N LEU A 201 -9.62 -6.76 -2.57
CA LEU A 201 -9.81 -8.09 -3.19
C LEU A 201 -11.14 -8.72 -2.78
N GLY A 202 -11.78 -8.19 -1.73
CA GLY A 202 -13.10 -8.61 -1.24
C GLY A 202 -14.22 -7.65 -1.64
N THR A 203 -15.47 -8.05 -1.35
CA THR A 203 -16.68 -7.27 -1.59
C THR A 203 -16.98 -6.26 -0.49
N GLU A 204 -16.24 -6.31 0.60
CA GLU A 204 -16.38 -5.44 1.77
C GLU A 204 -15.03 -4.97 2.31
N ALA A 205 -15.03 -3.84 2.97
CA ALA A 205 -13.89 -3.28 3.68
C ALA A 205 -14.34 -2.74 5.03
N PHE A 206 -13.47 -2.84 6.04
CA PHE A 206 -13.72 -2.34 7.37
C PHE A 206 -12.84 -1.14 7.70
N TRP A 207 -13.45 0.01 7.88
CA TRP A 207 -12.78 1.24 8.27
C TRP A 207 -12.80 1.38 9.79
N MET A 208 -11.66 1.16 10.43
CA MET A 208 -11.53 1.34 11.89
C MET A 208 -11.65 2.82 12.24
N TYR A 209 -12.18 3.11 13.45
CA TYR A 209 -11.99 4.44 14.04
C TYR A 209 -10.51 4.67 14.35
N ALA A 210 -10.08 5.92 14.34
CA ALA A 210 -8.67 6.29 14.54
C ALA A 210 -8.09 5.71 15.85
N ASP A 211 -8.82 5.83 16.95
CA ASP A 211 -8.39 5.33 18.26
C ASP A 211 -8.36 3.79 18.30
N GLU A 212 -9.30 3.15 17.62
CA GLU A 212 -9.34 1.69 17.50
C GLU A 212 -8.15 1.16 16.68
N MET A 213 -7.75 1.88 15.63
CA MET A 213 -6.55 1.51 14.86
C MET A 213 -5.29 1.64 15.73
N ARG A 214 -5.14 2.75 16.48
CA ARG A 214 -4.02 2.92 17.42
C ARG A 214 -4.00 1.82 18.50
N ARG A 215 -5.17 1.50 19.05
CA ARG A 215 -5.33 0.41 20.03
C ARG A 215 -4.93 -0.92 19.44
N CYS A 216 -5.38 -1.24 18.23
CA CYS A 216 -5.05 -2.49 17.55
C CYS A 216 -3.54 -2.67 17.34
N PHE A 217 -2.82 -1.62 16.95
CA PHE A 217 -1.35 -1.68 16.84
C PHE A 217 -0.70 -1.95 18.20
N LYS A 218 -1.18 -1.31 19.29
CA LYS A 218 -0.69 -1.59 20.65
C LYS A 218 -0.99 -3.01 21.10
N ASP A 219 -2.21 -3.50 20.88
CA ASP A 219 -2.61 -4.87 21.19
C ASP A 219 -1.79 -5.92 20.41
N ALA A 220 -1.31 -5.55 19.21
CA ALA A 220 -0.40 -6.36 18.42
C ALA A 220 1.06 -6.31 18.90
N GLY A 221 1.39 -5.45 19.86
CA GLY A 221 2.73 -5.33 20.45
C GLY A 221 3.60 -4.26 19.83
N PHE A 222 3.02 -3.26 19.14
CA PHE A 222 3.73 -2.06 18.72
C PHE A 222 3.55 -0.97 19.79
N ASP A 223 4.48 -0.90 20.72
CA ASP A 223 4.34 -0.06 21.92
C ASP A 223 4.47 1.44 21.65
N ARG A 224 5.17 1.81 20.57
CA ARG A 224 5.42 3.19 20.19
C ARG A 224 4.75 3.53 18.88
N ILE A 225 3.89 4.54 18.88
CA ILE A 225 3.27 5.13 17.69
C ILE A 225 3.75 6.57 17.56
N ILE A 226 4.42 6.88 16.46
CA ILE A 226 4.83 8.24 16.09
C ILE A 226 3.91 8.67 14.96
N GLU A 227 3.03 9.62 15.26
CA GLU A 227 2.02 10.09 14.33
C GLU A 227 2.36 11.49 13.81
N LYS A 228 2.05 11.74 12.55
CA LYS A 228 2.09 13.07 11.95
C LYS A 228 0.67 13.51 11.63
N PRO A 229 0.22 14.67 12.12
CA PRO A 229 -1.05 15.26 11.68
C PRO A 229 -1.01 15.50 10.17
N ILE A 230 -2.09 15.15 9.51
CA ILE A 230 -2.32 15.42 8.09
C ILE A 230 -3.73 15.97 7.90
N ASP A 231 -3.91 16.75 6.85
CA ASP A 231 -5.24 17.23 6.49
C ASP A 231 -6.12 16.07 6.01
N PRO A 232 -7.44 16.12 6.27
CA PRO A 232 -8.37 15.16 5.70
C PRO A 232 -8.25 15.10 4.17
N THR A 233 -8.39 13.90 3.62
CA THR A 233 -8.45 13.73 2.18
C THR A 233 -9.86 14.05 1.66
N PRO A 234 -10.06 14.22 0.34
CA PRO A 234 -11.40 14.32 -0.23
C PRO A 234 -12.33 13.16 0.12
N HIS A 235 -11.75 12.03 0.59
CA HIS A 235 -12.48 10.82 0.97
C HIS A 235 -12.66 10.66 2.48
N GLY A 236 -12.26 11.63 3.29
CA GLY A 236 -12.42 11.66 4.74
C GLY A 236 -11.09 11.71 5.52
N ASP A 237 -11.20 11.44 6.81
CA ASP A 237 -10.07 11.47 7.75
C ASP A 237 -9.07 10.37 7.46
N CYS A 238 -7.81 10.66 7.72
CA CYS A 238 -6.74 9.68 7.56
C CYS A 238 -5.69 9.79 8.67
N LEU A 239 -4.94 8.71 8.85
CA LEU A 239 -3.81 8.63 9.76
C LEU A 239 -2.52 8.40 8.98
N LEU A 240 -1.47 9.09 9.42
CA LEU A 240 -0.10 8.86 9.00
C LEU A 240 0.76 8.63 10.24
N PHE A 241 1.31 7.44 10.39
CA PHE A 241 2.15 7.10 11.54
C PHE A 241 3.18 6.02 11.23
N VAL A 242 4.14 5.90 12.14
CA VAL A 242 5.03 4.74 12.22
C VAL A 242 4.81 4.08 13.57
N ALA A 243 4.50 2.79 13.53
CA ALA A 243 4.37 1.95 14.72
C ALA A 243 5.62 1.09 14.88
N THR A 244 6.20 1.06 16.08
CA THR A 244 7.40 0.25 16.41
C THR A 244 7.22 -0.49 17.72
N LYS A 245 7.90 -1.64 17.85
CA LYS A 245 8.06 -2.35 19.12
C LYS A 245 9.12 -1.69 19.97
#